data_1c208cf1818e9092de8cc84aec933c10
#
_entry.id   1c208cf1818e9092de8cc84aec933c10
#
_cell.length_a   1.000
_cell.length_b   1.000
_cell.length_c   1.000
_cell.angle_alpha   90.00
_cell.angle_beta   90.00
_cell.angle_gamma   90.00
#
_symmetry.space_group_name_H-M   'P 1'
#
loop_
_entity.id
_entity.type
_entity.pdbx_description
1 polymer ?
#
loop_
_entity_poly.entity_id
_entity_poly.type
_entity_poly.pdbx_seq_one_letter_code
_entity_poly.pdbx_strand_id
1 'polypeptide(L)'
;MQISLANQRILVTGASRGIGRAIAKQLSASGAEVIVHYNTQEGEAKSLLAELSTTAYLAPCDLSNAAEVKGFIPRLVEKYGPISALVNNAGISPAAPDTLLTADWLEVWEKVFAVNTTAVGILCKEFVDHARIQGNGRIVMISSRAAFRGDTPDYMAYAASKGALVSLMRSIARHYGKEGIKAFLIAPGFTRTDMSAEILAQYGEDFALRDIALSELTRPEDLAPMVTLLCSGLADHATGTSIDMNAGSYVR
;
A
#
# COMPACT_ATOMS: atom_id res chain seq x y z
N MET A 1 7.48 -4.29 -23.54
CA MET A 1 7.67 -2.87 -23.18
C MET A 1 8.55 -2.85 -21.96
N GLN A 2 9.63 -2.07 -21.97
CA GLN A 2 10.50 -1.91 -20.80
C GLN A 2 10.07 -0.63 -20.07
N ILE A 3 9.75 -0.73 -18.78
CA ILE A 3 9.39 0.42 -17.94
C ILE A 3 10.68 0.93 -17.27
N SER A 4 10.99 2.21 -17.45
CA SER A 4 12.10 2.88 -16.76
C SER A 4 11.55 3.88 -15.74
N LEU A 5 12.07 3.81 -14.52
CA LEU A 5 11.80 4.75 -13.43
C LEU A 5 13.08 5.54 -13.05
N ALA A 6 14.03 5.63 -13.97
CA ALA A 6 15.25 6.40 -13.75
C ALA A 6 14.93 7.85 -13.32
N ASN A 7 15.69 8.36 -12.37
CA ASN A 7 15.50 9.68 -11.77
C ASN A 7 14.19 9.86 -10.97
N GLN A 8 13.47 8.79 -10.68
CA GLN A 8 12.32 8.84 -9.77
C GLN A 8 12.73 8.35 -8.39
N ARG A 9 12.27 9.05 -7.36
CA ARG A 9 12.36 8.60 -5.96
C ARG A 9 10.98 8.28 -5.45
N ILE A 10 10.80 7.06 -4.94
CA ILE A 10 9.49 6.52 -4.59
C ILE A 10 9.48 6.07 -3.14
N LEU A 11 8.55 6.60 -2.36
CA LEU A 11 8.30 6.14 -0.99
C LEU A 11 7.35 4.94 -1.01
N VAL A 12 7.76 3.84 -0.38
CA VAL A 12 6.92 2.65 -0.18
C VAL A 12 6.71 2.42 1.32
N THR A 13 5.48 2.54 1.79
CA THR A 13 5.17 2.27 3.19
C THR A 13 5.04 0.78 3.47
N GLY A 14 5.55 0.31 4.64
CA GLY A 14 5.54 -1.11 4.99
C GLY A 14 6.36 -1.97 4.02
N ALA A 15 7.53 -1.46 3.59
CA ALA A 15 8.34 -2.09 2.55
C ALA A 15 9.26 -3.20 3.07
N SER A 16 9.38 -3.43 4.39
CA SER A 16 10.31 -4.40 4.97
C SER A 16 9.99 -5.86 4.58
N ARG A 17 8.73 -6.20 4.31
CA ARG A 17 8.28 -7.56 4.00
C ARG A 17 7.08 -7.60 3.04
N GLY A 18 6.68 -8.80 2.63
CA GLY A 18 5.46 -9.07 1.84
C GLY A 18 5.35 -8.25 0.56
N ILE A 19 4.15 -7.73 0.31
CA ILE A 19 3.83 -6.96 -0.90
C ILE A 19 4.75 -5.72 -1.03
N GLY A 20 4.97 -4.99 0.05
CA GLY A 20 5.81 -3.79 0.03
C GLY A 20 7.26 -4.08 -0.35
N ARG A 21 7.82 -5.20 0.12
CA ARG A 21 9.17 -5.65 -0.24
C ARG A 21 9.27 -5.98 -1.73
N ALA A 22 8.31 -6.74 -2.26
CA ALA A 22 8.28 -7.09 -3.68
C ALA A 22 8.14 -5.83 -4.56
N ILE A 23 7.28 -4.89 -4.16
CA ILE A 23 7.15 -3.59 -4.83
C ILE A 23 8.48 -2.84 -4.83
N ALA A 24 9.13 -2.69 -3.68
CA ALA A 24 10.40 -1.98 -3.56
C ALA A 24 11.50 -2.58 -4.46
N LYS A 25 11.58 -3.92 -4.52
CA LYS A 25 12.51 -4.64 -5.41
C LYS A 25 12.22 -4.36 -6.88
N GLN A 26 10.97 -4.44 -7.30
CA GLN A 26 10.58 -4.21 -8.69
C GLN A 26 10.79 -2.76 -9.12
N LEU A 27 10.49 -1.78 -8.26
CA LEU A 27 10.75 -0.36 -8.50
C LEU A 27 12.25 -0.10 -8.67
N SER A 28 13.07 -0.63 -7.78
CA SER A 28 14.53 -0.54 -7.87
C SER A 28 15.08 -1.20 -9.13
N ALA A 29 14.62 -2.40 -9.47
CA ALA A 29 15.00 -3.07 -10.72
C ALA A 29 14.59 -2.29 -11.97
N SER A 30 13.60 -1.42 -11.86
CA SER A 30 13.17 -0.51 -12.92
C SER A 30 13.91 0.85 -12.91
N GLY A 31 14.87 1.05 -12.00
CA GLY A 31 15.75 2.22 -11.95
C GLY A 31 15.34 3.31 -10.94
N ALA A 32 14.28 3.12 -10.15
CA ALA A 32 13.88 4.08 -9.13
C ALA A 32 14.80 4.05 -7.90
N GLU A 33 15.05 5.20 -7.30
CA GLU A 33 15.49 5.28 -5.91
C GLU A 33 14.32 4.98 -4.99
N VAL A 34 14.52 4.15 -3.96
CA VAL A 34 13.43 3.72 -3.08
C VAL A 34 13.64 4.19 -1.65
N ILE A 35 12.61 4.85 -1.10
CA ILE A 35 12.54 5.12 0.34
C ILE A 35 11.75 3.97 0.97
N VAL A 36 12.44 3.15 1.76
CA VAL A 36 11.92 1.96 2.43
C VAL A 36 11.40 2.35 3.81
N HIS A 37 10.09 2.54 3.92
CA HIS A 37 9.48 2.78 5.23
C HIS A 37 9.23 1.46 5.96
N TYR A 38 9.54 1.45 7.27
CA TYR A 38 9.27 0.37 8.21
C TYR A 38 8.88 0.94 9.58
N ASN A 39 8.23 0.12 10.43
CA ASN A 39 7.97 0.46 11.83
C ASN A 39 9.05 -0.17 12.73
N THR A 40 8.90 -1.43 13.09
CA THR A 40 9.78 -2.14 14.04
C THR A 40 10.78 -3.10 13.37
N GLN A 41 10.55 -3.48 12.11
CA GLN A 41 11.32 -4.50 11.39
C GLN A 41 12.58 -3.89 10.71
N GLU A 42 13.48 -3.31 11.51
CA GLU A 42 14.68 -2.66 10.97
C GLU A 42 15.63 -3.66 10.29
N GLY A 43 15.77 -4.86 10.85
CA GLY A 43 16.63 -5.92 10.28
C GLY A 43 16.17 -6.31 8.88
N GLU A 44 14.87 -6.53 8.68
CA GLU A 44 14.27 -6.85 7.39
C GLU A 44 14.41 -5.68 6.40
N ALA A 45 14.23 -4.45 6.87
CA ALA A 45 14.41 -3.27 6.04
C ALA A 45 15.88 -3.10 5.59
N LYS A 46 16.85 -3.35 6.47
CA LYS A 46 18.29 -3.36 6.12
C LYS A 46 18.64 -4.49 5.15
N SER A 47 18.08 -5.68 5.36
CA SER A 47 18.24 -6.81 4.42
C SER A 47 17.70 -6.44 3.03
N LEU A 48 16.55 -5.80 2.96
CA LEU A 48 16.00 -5.34 1.68
C LEU A 48 16.94 -4.37 0.98
N LEU A 49 17.52 -3.38 1.69
CA LEU A 49 18.46 -2.42 1.08
C LEU A 49 19.61 -3.12 0.35
N ALA A 50 20.13 -4.22 0.90
CA ALA A 50 21.22 -4.98 0.28
C ALA A 50 20.82 -5.71 -1.01
N GLU A 51 19.51 -5.90 -1.23
CA GLU A 51 18.97 -6.55 -2.43
C GLU A 51 18.56 -5.57 -3.54
N LEU A 52 18.50 -4.27 -3.21
CA LEU A 52 18.10 -3.26 -4.19
C LEU A 52 19.26 -2.88 -5.11
N SER A 53 18.97 -2.71 -6.39
CA SER A 53 19.96 -2.40 -7.43
C SER A 53 20.24 -0.91 -7.60
N THR A 54 19.45 -0.06 -6.94
CA THR A 54 19.57 1.40 -6.97
C THR A 54 19.78 1.96 -5.56
N THR A 55 20.05 3.25 -5.47
CA THR A 55 20.11 3.95 -4.18
C THR A 55 18.80 3.80 -3.43
N ALA A 56 18.89 3.45 -2.15
CA ALA A 56 17.73 3.29 -1.28
C ALA A 56 18.00 3.84 0.12
N TYR A 57 16.92 4.26 0.79
CA TYR A 57 16.98 4.93 2.08
C TYR A 57 16.03 4.28 3.08
N LEU A 58 16.43 4.20 4.34
CA LEU A 58 15.57 3.76 5.44
C LEU A 58 14.77 4.93 6.01
N ALA A 59 13.50 4.70 6.26
CA ALA A 59 12.57 5.71 6.81
C ALA A 59 11.70 5.09 7.91
N PRO A 60 12.17 5.02 9.17
CA PRO A 60 11.36 4.55 10.29
C PRO A 60 10.23 5.53 10.63
N CYS A 61 9.03 5.00 10.90
CA CYS A 61 7.89 5.76 11.42
C CYS A 61 6.83 4.80 11.95
N ASP A 62 6.25 5.09 13.12
CA ASP A 62 5.06 4.37 13.57
C ASP A 62 3.80 5.01 12.98
N LEU A 63 3.20 4.34 12.00
CA LEU A 63 1.97 4.82 11.36
C LEU A 63 0.73 4.77 12.26
N SER A 64 0.79 4.12 13.41
CA SER A 64 -0.30 4.20 14.39
C SER A 64 -0.29 5.52 15.18
N ASN A 65 0.85 6.22 15.19
CA ASN A 65 1.05 7.48 15.87
C ASN A 65 0.94 8.67 14.90
N ALA A 66 -0.24 9.29 14.86
CA ALA A 66 -0.50 10.43 13.97
C ALA A 66 0.48 11.60 14.17
N ALA A 67 1.05 11.76 15.38
CA ALA A 67 2.04 12.81 15.66
C ALA A 67 3.39 12.53 14.98
N GLU A 68 3.78 11.27 14.85
CA GLU A 68 4.98 10.87 14.10
C GLU A 68 4.77 10.97 12.59
N VAL A 69 3.57 10.60 12.11
CA VAL A 69 3.22 10.66 10.69
C VAL A 69 3.17 12.10 10.20
N LYS A 70 2.70 13.02 11.05
CA LYS A 70 2.68 14.44 10.72
C LYS A 70 4.09 14.98 10.44
N GLY A 71 4.28 15.59 9.29
CA GLY A 71 5.56 16.11 8.82
C GLY A 71 6.50 15.01 8.29
N PHE A 72 6.05 13.76 8.12
CA PHE A 72 6.90 12.67 7.65
C PHE A 72 7.37 12.90 6.21
N ILE A 73 6.48 13.23 5.28
CA ILE A 73 6.84 13.55 3.90
C ILE A 73 7.79 14.76 3.81
N PRO A 74 7.51 15.91 4.45
CA PRO A 74 8.43 17.04 4.48
C PRO A 74 9.83 16.68 4.97
N ARG A 75 9.96 15.91 6.07
CA ARG A 75 11.26 15.47 6.58
C ARG A 75 12.03 14.59 5.58
N LEU A 76 11.32 13.71 4.87
CA LEU A 76 11.95 12.87 3.83
C LEU A 76 12.40 13.69 2.64
N VAL A 77 11.60 14.66 2.23
CA VAL A 77 11.93 15.59 1.12
C VAL A 77 13.14 16.46 1.47
N GLU A 78 13.20 16.99 2.69
CA GLU A 78 14.35 17.76 3.18
C GLU A 78 15.63 16.92 3.18
N LYS A 79 15.54 15.66 3.61
CA LYS A 79 16.70 14.78 3.80
C LYS A 79 17.16 14.16 2.48
N TYR A 80 16.27 13.75 1.61
CA TYR A 80 16.59 12.93 0.44
C TYR A 80 16.25 13.61 -0.89
N GLY A 81 15.56 14.75 -0.87
CA GLY A 81 15.09 15.46 -2.06
C GLY A 81 13.69 15.04 -2.52
N PRO A 82 13.22 15.56 -3.65
CA PRO A 82 11.85 15.38 -4.12
C PRO A 82 11.43 13.92 -4.26
N ILE A 83 10.16 13.63 -3.91
CA ILE A 83 9.53 12.32 -4.02
C ILE A 83 8.55 12.35 -5.20
N SER A 84 8.75 11.47 -6.19
CA SER A 84 7.95 11.40 -7.41
C SER A 84 6.65 10.62 -7.25
N ALA A 85 6.66 9.59 -6.37
CA ALA A 85 5.49 8.78 -6.11
C ALA A 85 5.44 8.29 -4.65
N LEU A 86 4.22 8.10 -4.16
CA LEU A 86 3.90 7.53 -2.85
C LEU A 86 3.12 6.23 -3.05
N VAL A 87 3.66 5.13 -2.54
CA VAL A 87 2.98 3.83 -2.47
C VAL A 87 2.54 3.58 -1.03
N ASN A 88 1.26 3.77 -0.75
CA ASN A 88 0.63 3.45 0.53
C ASN A 88 0.31 1.96 0.57
N ASN A 89 1.26 1.17 1.08
CA ASN A 89 1.13 -0.28 1.19
C ASN A 89 0.97 -0.76 2.63
N ALA A 90 1.54 -0.07 3.61
CA ALA A 90 1.43 -0.45 5.02
C ALA A 90 -0.04 -0.67 5.43
N GLY A 91 -0.27 -1.71 6.22
CA GLY A 91 -1.58 -2.02 6.76
C GLY A 91 -1.52 -3.16 7.75
N ILE A 92 -2.53 -3.22 8.61
CA ILE A 92 -2.73 -4.26 9.61
C ILE A 92 -4.15 -4.83 9.50
N SER A 93 -4.31 -6.08 9.91
CA SER A 93 -5.59 -6.79 9.89
C SER A 93 -5.72 -7.71 11.13
N PRO A 94 -5.69 -7.17 12.34
CA PRO A 94 -5.98 -7.97 13.53
C PRO A 94 -7.44 -8.42 13.52
N ALA A 95 -7.70 -9.65 13.97
CA ALA A 95 -9.05 -10.13 14.15
C ALA A 95 -9.72 -9.40 15.32
N ALA A 96 -11.00 -9.08 15.16
CA ALA A 96 -11.89 -8.52 16.18
C ALA A 96 -13.21 -9.30 16.17
N PRO A 97 -13.25 -10.50 16.80
CA PRO A 97 -14.44 -11.34 16.86
C PRO A 97 -15.66 -10.56 17.37
N ASP A 98 -16.83 -10.85 16.82
CA ASP A 98 -18.10 -10.24 17.22
C ASP A 98 -18.52 -10.57 18.66
N THR A 99 -17.85 -11.56 19.28
CA THR A 99 -17.99 -11.92 20.69
C THR A 99 -17.24 -11.01 21.66
N LEU A 100 -16.37 -10.12 21.17
CA LEU A 100 -15.68 -9.14 22.01
C LEU A 100 -16.66 -8.17 22.66
N LEU A 101 -16.33 -7.70 23.87
CA LEU A 101 -17.01 -6.54 24.43
C LEU A 101 -16.80 -5.32 23.52
N THR A 102 -17.77 -4.43 23.46
CA THR A 102 -17.72 -3.24 22.60
C THR A 102 -16.46 -2.39 22.83
N ALA A 103 -15.98 -2.30 24.07
CA ALA A 103 -14.77 -1.54 24.39
C ALA A 103 -13.53 -2.15 23.74
N ASP A 104 -13.31 -3.45 23.88
CA ASP A 104 -12.17 -4.17 23.31
C ASP A 104 -12.23 -4.19 21.77
N TRP A 105 -13.44 -4.35 21.22
CA TRP A 105 -13.67 -4.27 19.78
C TRP A 105 -13.32 -2.88 19.22
N LEU A 106 -13.69 -1.81 19.96
CA LEU A 106 -13.39 -0.44 19.57
C LEU A 106 -11.88 -0.16 19.56
N GLU A 107 -11.12 -0.71 20.51
CA GLU A 107 -9.65 -0.57 20.50
C GLU A 107 -9.02 -1.14 19.22
N VAL A 108 -9.50 -2.32 18.79
CA VAL A 108 -9.05 -2.92 17.52
C VAL A 108 -9.45 -2.05 16.33
N TRP A 109 -10.69 -1.56 16.31
CA TRP A 109 -11.20 -0.68 15.27
C TRP A 109 -10.32 0.59 15.14
N GLU A 110 -10.09 1.29 16.23
CA GLU A 110 -9.29 2.51 16.26
C GLU A 110 -7.86 2.27 15.79
N LYS A 111 -7.23 1.17 16.25
CA LYS A 111 -5.89 0.77 15.81
C LYS A 111 -5.81 0.51 14.31
N VAL A 112 -6.80 -0.21 13.76
CA VAL A 112 -6.88 -0.49 12.32
C VAL A 112 -7.04 0.81 11.52
N PHE A 113 -7.95 1.68 11.96
CA PHE A 113 -8.16 2.96 11.28
C PHE A 113 -6.98 3.91 11.41
N ALA A 114 -6.28 3.94 12.53
CA ALA A 114 -5.08 4.74 12.71
C ALA A 114 -4.04 4.43 11.63
N VAL A 115 -3.72 3.15 11.42
CA VAL A 115 -2.71 2.71 10.45
C VAL A 115 -3.24 2.74 9.01
N ASN A 116 -4.40 2.10 8.77
CA ASN A 116 -4.85 1.83 7.41
C ASN A 116 -5.52 3.05 6.74
N THR A 117 -5.96 4.03 7.52
CA THR A 117 -6.79 5.13 7.00
C THR A 117 -6.23 6.50 7.40
N THR A 118 -6.07 6.77 8.70
CA THR A 118 -5.64 8.10 9.19
C THR A 118 -4.23 8.42 8.73
N ALA A 119 -3.28 7.51 8.91
CA ALA A 119 -1.91 7.67 8.44
C ALA A 119 -1.86 7.88 6.91
N VAL A 120 -2.60 7.08 6.15
CA VAL A 120 -2.69 7.21 4.69
C VAL A 120 -3.24 8.59 4.30
N GLY A 121 -4.27 9.06 5.00
CA GLY A 121 -4.82 10.41 4.79
C GLY A 121 -3.79 11.52 5.01
N ILE A 122 -3.02 11.45 6.11
CA ILE A 122 -1.96 12.43 6.42
C ILE A 122 -0.86 12.37 5.34
N LEU A 123 -0.34 11.17 5.03
CA LEU A 123 0.69 10.99 4.01
C LEU A 123 0.25 11.50 2.64
N CYS A 124 -1.00 11.22 2.24
CA CYS A 124 -1.54 11.72 0.98
C CYS A 124 -1.66 13.24 0.97
N LYS A 125 -2.13 13.85 2.07
CA LYS A 125 -2.23 15.31 2.18
C LYS A 125 -0.86 15.97 2.02
N GLU A 126 0.14 15.49 2.74
CA GLU A 126 1.51 16.04 2.69
C GLU A 126 2.17 15.78 1.34
N PHE A 127 1.95 14.60 0.75
CA PHE A 127 2.46 14.30 -0.58
C PHE A 127 1.81 15.17 -1.67
N VAL A 128 0.51 15.43 -1.58
CA VAL A 128 -0.20 16.34 -2.50
C VAL A 128 0.40 17.74 -2.42
N ASP A 129 0.64 18.28 -1.22
CA ASP A 129 1.25 19.59 -1.05
C ASP A 129 2.65 19.65 -1.68
N HIS A 130 3.47 18.62 -1.49
CA HIS A 130 4.77 18.48 -2.12
C HIS A 130 4.67 18.36 -3.64
N ALA A 131 3.81 17.48 -4.15
CA ALA A 131 3.67 17.19 -5.58
C ALA A 131 3.12 18.40 -6.37
N ARG A 132 2.30 19.24 -5.76
CA ARG A 132 1.84 20.51 -6.35
C ARG A 132 2.99 21.45 -6.68
N ILE A 133 4.00 21.53 -5.81
CA ILE A 133 5.20 22.33 -6.04
C ILE A 133 6.02 21.76 -7.22
N GLN A 134 6.03 20.43 -7.37
CA GLN A 134 6.73 19.76 -8.45
C GLN A 134 5.93 19.76 -9.78
N GLY A 135 4.63 20.07 -9.74
CA GLY A 135 3.72 19.99 -10.90
C GLY A 135 3.45 18.55 -11.37
N ASN A 136 3.88 17.54 -10.62
CA ASN A 136 3.71 16.12 -10.95
C ASN A 136 3.80 15.24 -9.71
N GLY A 137 2.97 14.18 -9.65
CA GLY A 137 3.03 13.20 -8.58
C GLY A 137 2.09 12.03 -8.80
N ARG A 138 2.44 10.85 -8.25
CA ARG A 138 1.60 9.66 -8.34
C ARG A 138 1.41 9.03 -6.99
N ILE A 139 0.18 8.67 -6.68
CA ILE A 139 -0.19 7.97 -5.44
C ILE A 139 -0.78 6.61 -5.84
N VAL A 140 -0.21 5.54 -5.30
CA VAL A 140 -0.75 4.18 -5.44
C VAL A 140 -1.14 3.69 -4.04
N MET A 141 -2.40 3.28 -3.88
CA MET A 141 -2.91 2.75 -2.61
C MET A 141 -3.12 1.25 -2.74
N ILE A 142 -2.52 0.46 -1.84
CA ILE A 142 -2.78 -0.97 -1.72
C ILE A 142 -3.95 -1.16 -0.77
N SER A 143 -5.13 -1.41 -1.36
CA SER A 143 -6.37 -1.69 -0.66
C SER A 143 -6.56 -3.20 -0.46
N SER A 144 -7.73 -3.71 -0.75
CA SER A 144 -8.10 -5.13 -0.70
C SER A 144 -9.40 -5.35 -1.48
N ARG A 145 -9.63 -6.57 -1.93
CA ARG A 145 -10.95 -7.00 -2.40
C ARG A 145 -12.03 -6.83 -1.32
N ALA A 146 -11.63 -6.91 -0.04
CA ALA A 146 -12.52 -6.68 1.11
C ALA A 146 -13.17 -5.29 1.09
N ALA A 147 -12.52 -4.28 0.50
CA ALA A 147 -13.06 -2.94 0.32
C ALA A 147 -14.34 -2.89 -0.55
N PHE A 148 -14.60 -3.93 -1.33
CA PHE A 148 -15.71 -3.99 -2.29
C PHE A 148 -16.69 -5.11 -1.97
N ARG A 149 -16.22 -6.28 -1.55
CA ARG A 149 -17.10 -7.43 -1.24
C ARG A 149 -17.45 -7.55 0.25
N GLY A 150 -16.77 -6.78 1.11
CA GLY A 150 -16.81 -7.01 2.56
C GLY A 150 -15.86 -8.13 2.99
N ASP A 151 -15.88 -8.44 4.28
CA ASP A 151 -15.09 -9.51 4.88
C ASP A 151 -15.92 -10.24 5.95
N THR A 152 -15.34 -11.25 6.61
CA THR A 152 -15.99 -11.94 7.75
C THR A 152 -16.19 -10.98 8.92
N PRO A 153 -17.09 -11.31 9.89
CA PRO A 153 -17.33 -10.46 11.05
C PRO A 153 -16.06 -10.05 11.80
N ASP A 154 -15.08 -10.94 11.89
CA ASP A 154 -13.82 -10.68 12.59
C ASP A 154 -12.96 -9.58 11.92
N TYR A 155 -13.17 -9.32 10.66
CA TYR A 155 -12.38 -8.37 9.86
C TYR A 155 -13.16 -7.16 9.34
N MET A 156 -14.31 -6.84 9.97
CA MET A 156 -15.12 -5.67 9.56
C MET A 156 -14.34 -4.36 9.60
N ALA A 157 -13.52 -4.14 10.64
CA ALA A 157 -12.67 -2.95 10.74
C ALA A 157 -11.68 -2.84 9.58
N TYR A 158 -11.05 -3.95 9.21
CA TYR A 158 -10.15 -4.02 8.06
C TYR A 158 -10.87 -3.67 6.76
N ALA A 159 -11.99 -4.34 6.46
CA ALA A 159 -12.76 -4.09 5.24
C ALA A 159 -13.20 -2.62 5.13
N ALA A 160 -13.74 -2.06 6.21
CA ALA A 160 -14.15 -0.66 6.27
C ALA A 160 -12.98 0.29 6.05
N SER A 161 -11.81 0.04 6.69
CA SER A 161 -10.61 0.85 6.52
C SER A 161 -10.08 0.83 5.09
N LYS A 162 -10.12 -0.32 4.42
CA LYS A 162 -9.72 -0.47 3.02
C LYS A 162 -10.74 0.14 2.05
N GLY A 163 -12.02 0.14 2.41
CA GLY A 163 -13.09 0.86 1.68
C GLY A 163 -12.91 2.38 1.71
N ALA A 164 -12.46 2.94 2.83
CA ALA A 164 -12.16 4.35 2.95
C ALA A 164 -11.10 4.83 1.95
N LEU A 165 -10.10 3.99 1.64
CA LEU A 165 -9.07 4.30 0.64
C LEU A 165 -9.63 4.48 -0.77
N VAL A 166 -10.70 3.76 -1.12
CA VAL A 166 -11.35 3.89 -2.42
C VAL A 166 -11.91 5.29 -2.62
N SER A 167 -12.62 5.82 -1.63
CA SER A 167 -13.19 7.16 -1.67
C SER A 167 -12.10 8.24 -1.62
N LEU A 168 -11.06 8.05 -0.79
CA LEU A 168 -9.92 8.97 -0.71
C LEU A 168 -9.20 9.06 -2.05
N MET A 169 -8.84 7.93 -2.65
CA MET A 169 -8.17 7.86 -3.95
C MET A 169 -8.97 8.58 -5.04
N ARG A 170 -10.27 8.31 -5.14
CA ARG A 170 -11.15 8.95 -6.12
C ARG A 170 -11.23 10.46 -5.93
N SER A 171 -11.30 10.92 -4.67
CA SER A 171 -11.32 12.34 -4.34
C SER A 171 -10.02 13.03 -4.78
N ILE A 172 -8.86 12.42 -4.51
CA ILE A 172 -7.56 12.95 -4.93
C ILE A 172 -7.47 13.01 -6.45
N ALA A 173 -7.79 11.93 -7.15
CA ALA A 173 -7.72 11.86 -8.61
C ALA A 173 -8.58 12.93 -9.29
N ARG A 174 -9.83 13.10 -8.81
CA ARG A 174 -10.78 14.07 -9.37
C ARG A 174 -10.38 15.53 -9.10
N HIS A 175 -9.85 15.80 -7.92
CA HIS A 175 -9.56 17.18 -7.51
C HIS A 175 -8.21 17.67 -8.04
N TYR A 176 -7.16 16.86 -7.88
CA TYR A 176 -5.79 17.28 -8.17
C TYR A 176 -5.24 16.84 -9.54
N GLY A 177 -6.05 16.17 -10.36
CA GLY A 177 -5.62 15.67 -11.68
C GLY A 177 -5.09 16.77 -12.59
N LYS A 178 -5.75 17.94 -12.61
CA LYS A 178 -5.31 19.11 -13.39
C LYS A 178 -4.02 19.77 -12.86
N GLU A 179 -3.67 19.48 -11.61
CA GLU A 179 -2.43 19.92 -10.96
C GLU A 179 -1.28 18.92 -11.15
N GLY A 180 -1.47 17.94 -12.05
CA GLY A 180 -0.45 16.94 -12.36
C GLY A 180 -0.39 15.76 -11.41
N ILE A 181 -1.33 15.59 -10.47
CA ILE A 181 -1.33 14.51 -9.49
C ILE A 181 -2.32 13.41 -9.88
N LYS A 182 -1.83 12.19 -9.97
CA LYS A 182 -2.62 11.00 -10.30
C LYS A 182 -2.72 10.08 -9.10
N ALA A 183 -3.87 9.44 -8.93
CA ALA A 183 -4.09 8.50 -7.84
C ALA A 183 -4.75 7.23 -8.35
N PHE A 184 -4.26 6.09 -7.86
CA PHE A 184 -4.67 4.75 -8.26
C PHE A 184 -4.85 3.88 -7.03
N LEU A 185 -5.64 2.83 -7.17
CA LEU A 185 -5.82 1.84 -6.13
C LEU A 185 -5.66 0.44 -6.72
N ILE A 186 -4.93 -0.42 -6.03
CA ILE A 186 -4.88 -1.85 -6.28
C ILE A 186 -5.68 -2.56 -5.19
N ALA A 187 -6.50 -3.51 -5.58
CA ALA A 187 -7.30 -4.34 -4.70
C ALA A 187 -6.83 -5.80 -4.77
N PRO A 188 -5.81 -6.18 -3.97
CA PRO A 188 -5.35 -7.56 -3.92
C PRO A 188 -6.43 -8.51 -3.40
N GLY A 189 -6.38 -9.75 -3.87
CA GLY A 189 -7.03 -10.87 -3.25
C GLY A 189 -6.19 -11.49 -2.14
N PHE A 190 -6.46 -12.77 -1.88
CA PHE A 190 -5.65 -13.55 -0.95
C PHE A 190 -4.24 -13.69 -1.52
N THR A 191 -3.27 -13.07 -0.85
CA THR A 191 -1.88 -13.00 -1.30
C THR A 191 -1.00 -13.74 -0.30
N ARG A 192 -0.08 -14.57 -0.75
CA ARG A 192 0.84 -15.35 0.09
C ARG A 192 1.85 -14.42 0.78
N THR A 193 1.54 -14.03 2.02
CA THR A 193 2.33 -13.13 2.87
C THR A 193 2.24 -13.60 4.33
N ASP A 194 3.05 -13.01 5.21
CA ASP A 194 2.95 -13.27 6.66
C ASP A 194 1.55 -12.96 7.21
N MET A 195 0.88 -11.93 6.68
CA MET A 195 -0.48 -11.56 7.09
C MET A 195 -1.51 -12.67 6.82
N SER A 196 -1.30 -13.47 5.79
CA SER A 196 -2.17 -14.60 5.42
C SER A 196 -1.69 -15.94 6.00
N ALA A 197 -0.49 -15.99 6.58
CA ALA A 197 0.13 -17.24 7.02
C ALA A 197 -0.70 -17.96 8.11
N GLU A 198 -1.27 -17.22 9.06
CA GLU A 198 -2.11 -17.79 10.13
C GLU A 198 -3.38 -18.44 9.56
N ILE A 199 -4.05 -17.78 8.61
CA ILE A 199 -5.26 -18.32 7.95
C ILE A 199 -4.89 -19.56 7.13
N LEU A 200 -3.77 -19.52 6.39
CA LEU A 200 -3.29 -20.68 5.62
C LEU A 200 -2.88 -21.84 6.52
N ALA A 201 -2.29 -21.57 7.69
CA ALA A 201 -1.94 -22.60 8.67
C ALA A 201 -3.19 -23.24 9.30
N GLN A 202 -4.24 -22.44 9.53
CA GLN A 202 -5.47 -22.90 10.16
C GLN A 202 -6.40 -23.66 9.22
N TYR A 203 -6.59 -23.19 7.99
CA TYR A 203 -7.60 -23.70 7.05
C TYR A 203 -7.01 -24.45 5.84
N GLY A 204 -5.70 -24.42 5.68
CA GLY A 204 -5.00 -24.96 4.51
C GLY A 204 -5.07 -24.10 3.25
N GLU A 205 -4.20 -24.36 2.31
CA GLU A 205 -4.16 -23.60 1.04
C GLU A 205 -5.40 -23.84 0.18
N ASP A 206 -5.95 -25.05 0.21
CA ASP A 206 -7.16 -25.41 -0.55
C ASP A 206 -8.36 -24.53 -0.21
N PHE A 207 -8.44 -24.05 1.04
CA PHE A 207 -9.48 -23.10 1.45
C PHE A 207 -9.40 -21.79 0.63
N ALA A 208 -8.21 -21.25 0.49
CA ALA A 208 -8.00 -20.01 -0.25
C ALA A 208 -8.11 -20.21 -1.78
N LEU A 209 -7.68 -21.38 -2.29
CA LEU A 209 -7.77 -21.74 -3.70
C LEU A 209 -9.22 -21.90 -4.19
N ARG A 210 -10.16 -22.34 -3.33
CA ARG A 210 -11.58 -22.47 -3.70
C ARG A 210 -12.25 -21.15 -4.04
N ASP A 211 -11.71 -20.03 -3.53
CA ASP A 211 -12.27 -18.68 -3.68
C ASP A 211 -11.66 -17.91 -4.87
N ILE A 212 -10.75 -18.53 -5.62
CA ILE A 212 -10.07 -17.89 -6.77
C ILE A 212 -10.30 -18.66 -8.07
N ALA A 213 -10.14 -17.94 -9.20
CA ALA A 213 -10.28 -18.54 -10.52
C ALA A 213 -8.96 -19.15 -11.06
N LEU A 214 -7.82 -18.77 -10.50
CA LEU A 214 -6.51 -19.28 -10.88
C LEU A 214 -6.15 -20.52 -10.03
N SER A 215 -5.19 -21.31 -10.52
CA SER A 215 -4.75 -22.54 -9.85
C SER A 215 -3.73 -22.33 -8.74
N GLU A 216 -3.24 -21.10 -8.57
CA GLU A 216 -2.26 -20.74 -7.52
C GLU A 216 -2.62 -19.41 -6.86
N LEU A 217 -2.22 -19.26 -5.59
CA LEU A 217 -2.42 -18.02 -4.85
C LEU A 217 -1.55 -16.89 -5.42
N THR A 218 -2.09 -15.68 -5.42
CA THR A 218 -1.34 -14.48 -5.78
C THR A 218 -0.10 -14.36 -4.88
N ARG A 219 1.05 -14.09 -5.48
CA ARG A 219 2.30 -13.80 -4.78
C ARG A 219 2.54 -12.29 -4.72
N PRO A 220 3.31 -11.78 -3.77
CA PRO A 220 3.70 -10.37 -3.72
C PRO A 220 4.28 -9.85 -5.04
N GLU A 221 5.07 -10.68 -5.73
CA GLU A 221 5.73 -10.39 -7.00
C GLU A 221 4.73 -10.18 -8.15
N ASP A 222 3.55 -10.77 -8.08
CA ASP A 222 2.52 -10.64 -9.11
C ASP A 222 1.87 -9.24 -9.08
N LEU A 223 1.93 -8.54 -7.93
CA LEU A 223 1.39 -7.18 -7.76
C LEU A 223 2.38 -6.09 -8.19
N ALA A 224 3.68 -6.34 -8.01
CA ALA A 224 4.72 -5.34 -8.17
C ALA A 224 4.82 -4.73 -9.58
N PRO A 225 4.67 -5.48 -10.69
CA PRO A 225 4.68 -4.92 -12.04
C PRO A 225 3.58 -3.88 -12.29
N MET A 226 2.37 -4.11 -11.74
CA MET A 226 1.27 -3.14 -11.88
C MET A 226 1.58 -1.85 -11.13
N VAL A 227 2.10 -1.92 -9.89
CA VAL A 227 2.52 -0.73 -9.13
C VAL A 227 3.59 0.04 -9.91
N THR A 228 4.54 -0.66 -10.51
CA THR A 228 5.61 -0.05 -11.33
C THR A 228 5.03 0.68 -12.54
N LEU A 229 4.06 0.09 -13.24
CA LEU A 229 3.35 0.74 -14.34
C LEU A 229 2.63 2.00 -13.88
N LEU A 230 1.93 1.95 -12.74
CA LEU A 230 1.21 3.10 -12.20
C LEU A 230 2.13 4.24 -11.74
N CYS A 231 3.34 3.90 -11.27
CA CYS A 231 4.35 4.91 -10.91
C CYS A 231 5.06 5.52 -12.13
N SER A 232 5.06 4.86 -13.29
CA SER A 232 5.87 5.26 -14.46
C SER A 232 5.34 6.46 -15.24
N GLY A 233 4.04 6.78 -15.11
CA GLY A 233 3.35 7.75 -15.94
C GLY A 233 2.69 7.19 -17.20
N LEU A 234 3.01 5.96 -17.57
CA LEU A 234 2.41 5.31 -18.76
C LEU A 234 0.91 5.01 -18.59
N ALA A 235 0.43 4.99 -17.35
CA ALA A 235 -0.97 4.74 -17.01
C ALA A 235 -1.72 5.98 -16.48
N ASP A 236 -1.22 7.20 -16.68
CA ASP A 236 -1.79 8.42 -16.08
C ASP A 236 -3.27 8.64 -16.44
N HIS A 237 -3.70 8.25 -17.64
CA HIS A 237 -5.10 8.32 -18.05
C HIS A 237 -6.04 7.34 -17.31
N ALA A 238 -5.50 6.36 -16.59
CA ALA A 238 -6.26 5.49 -15.70
C ALA A 238 -6.43 6.06 -14.28
N THR A 239 -6.07 7.34 -14.03
CA THR A 239 -6.23 7.97 -12.71
C THR A 239 -7.66 7.87 -12.21
N GLY A 240 -7.86 7.57 -10.93
CA GLY A 240 -9.16 7.32 -10.31
C GLY A 240 -9.66 5.87 -10.40
N THR A 241 -8.90 5.00 -11.05
CA THR A 241 -9.24 3.57 -11.21
C THR A 241 -8.85 2.75 -9.98
N SER A 242 -9.68 1.76 -9.70
CA SER A 242 -9.36 0.64 -8.80
C SER A 242 -9.12 -0.61 -9.67
N ILE A 243 -7.94 -1.21 -9.52
CA ILE A 243 -7.50 -2.38 -10.29
C ILE A 243 -7.58 -3.60 -9.40
N ASP A 244 -8.43 -4.56 -9.79
CA ASP A 244 -8.55 -5.83 -9.08
C ASP A 244 -7.40 -6.75 -9.47
N MET A 245 -6.59 -7.14 -8.47
CA MET A 245 -5.51 -8.12 -8.60
C MET A 245 -5.73 -9.24 -7.59
N ASN A 246 -6.83 -9.98 -7.79
CA ASN A 246 -7.39 -10.89 -6.79
C ASN A 246 -7.61 -12.31 -7.32
N ALA A 247 -6.95 -12.68 -8.42
CA ALA A 247 -7.05 -13.99 -9.06
C ALA A 247 -8.52 -14.39 -9.38
N GLY A 248 -9.39 -13.40 -9.68
CA GLY A 248 -10.80 -13.63 -10.01
C GLY A 248 -11.69 -13.99 -8.83
N SER A 249 -11.22 -13.82 -7.58
CA SER A 249 -12.04 -14.10 -6.39
C SER A 249 -13.16 -13.08 -6.13
N TYR A 250 -13.13 -11.96 -6.81
CA TYR A 250 -14.19 -10.96 -6.85
C TYR A 250 -14.17 -10.21 -8.18
N VAL A 251 -15.29 -10.14 -8.84
CA VAL A 251 -15.48 -9.42 -10.11
C VAL A 251 -16.57 -8.37 -9.93
N ARG A 252 -16.32 -7.15 -10.36
CA ARG A 252 -17.25 -5.99 -10.30
C ARG A 252 -17.96 -5.81 -11.61
#